data_4a7c52afd5702725241d3a079345b461
#
_entry.id   4a7c52afd5702725241d3a079345b461
#
_cell.length_a   1.000
_cell.length_b   1.000
_cell.length_c   1.000
_cell.angle_alpha   90.00
_cell.angle_beta   90.00
_cell.angle_gamma   90.00
#
_symmetry.space_group_name_H-M   'P 1'
#
loop_
_entity.id
_entity.type
_entity.pdbx_description
1 polymer ?
#
loop_
_entity_poly.entity_id
_entity_poly.type
_entity_poly.pdbx_seq_one_letter_code
_entity_poly.pdbx_strand_id
1 'polypeptide(L)'
;MIMVSVIVVEDNVDSMGVLCEFLQIKDLDVIGRGKNGQDAIKLYSQLRPDAVIMDVMMPEFDGYYGLEGIKKSDPNAVIVMVTADKTDATRKKLMNLNASSILYKPNDVNKIKPTVETLVSKKIQSIKF
;
A
#
# COMPACT_ATOMS: atom_id res chain seq x y z
N MET A 1 -4.52 16.99 15.02
CA MET A 1 -4.63 16.34 13.72
C MET A 1 -4.24 14.87 13.84
N ILE A 2 -5.07 13.96 13.36
CA ILE A 2 -4.78 12.53 13.39
C ILE A 2 -3.95 12.18 12.16
N MET A 3 -2.80 11.56 12.37
CA MET A 3 -1.97 11.07 11.27
C MET A 3 -2.59 9.82 10.67
N VAL A 4 -2.50 9.71 9.35
CA VAL A 4 -2.91 8.51 8.64
C VAL A 4 -1.91 7.39 8.93
N SER A 5 -2.39 6.23 9.39
CA SER A 5 -1.54 5.07 9.66
C SER A 5 -1.37 4.22 8.41
N VAL A 6 -0.16 3.77 8.18
CA VAL A 6 0.16 2.93 7.01
C VAL A 6 1.06 1.76 7.41
N ILE A 7 0.95 0.65 6.66
CA ILE A 7 1.98 -0.37 6.63
C ILE A 7 2.68 -0.29 5.29
N VAL A 8 3.97 -0.58 5.28
CA VAL A 8 4.79 -0.58 4.07
C VAL A 8 5.31 -1.99 3.83
N VAL A 9 5.13 -2.49 2.60
CA VAL A 9 5.52 -3.85 2.23
C VAL A 9 6.49 -3.80 1.06
N GLU A 10 7.73 -4.17 1.32
CA GLU A 10 8.86 -4.07 0.40
C GLU A 10 9.93 -5.08 0.80
N ASP A 11 10.44 -5.87 -0.13
CA ASP A 11 11.43 -6.91 0.19
C ASP A 11 12.86 -6.40 0.31
N ASN A 12 13.20 -5.29 -0.35
CA ASN A 12 14.55 -4.72 -0.30
C ASN A 12 14.72 -3.90 0.98
N VAL A 13 15.69 -4.29 1.81
CA VAL A 13 15.91 -3.66 3.12
C VAL A 13 16.24 -2.17 2.99
N ASP A 14 17.11 -1.81 2.05
CA ASP A 14 17.52 -0.41 1.87
C ASP A 14 16.36 0.44 1.34
N SER A 15 15.63 -0.08 0.37
CA SER A 15 14.45 0.61 -0.17
C SER A 15 13.38 0.80 0.90
N MET A 16 13.17 -0.21 1.73
CA MET A 16 12.23 -0.15 2.86
C MET A 16 12.60 0.98 3.81
N GLY A 17 13.87 1.04 4.22
CA GLY A 17 14.34 2.07 5.15
C GLY A 17 14.17 3.48 4.61
N VAL A 18 14.58 3.69 3.37
CA VAL A 18 14.47 5.00 2.71
C VAL A 18 13.01 5.43 2.56
N LEU A 19 12.16 4.51 2.11
CA LEU A 19 10.74 4.81 1.91
C LEU A 19 10.04 5.15 3.24
N CYS A 20 10.26 4.33 4.27
CA CYS A 20 9.65 4.57 5.57
C CYS A 20 10.09 5.90 6.17
N GLU A 21 11.38 6.23 6.09
CA GLU A 21 11.90 7.51 6.57
C GLU A 21 11.23 8.68 5.82
N PHE A 22 11.15 8.58 4.49
CA PHE A 22 10.48 9.59 3.66
C PHE A 22 9.03 9.80 4.08
N LEU A 23 8.28 8.70 4.26
CA LEU A 23 6.87 8.78 4.64
C LEU A 23 6.67 9.37 6.02
N GLN A 24 7.55 9.03 6.98
CA GLN A 24 7.49 9.59 8.33
C GLN A 24 7.78 11.09 8.32
N ILE A 25 8.74 11.55 7.51
CA ILE A 25 9.01 12.97 7.34
C ILE A 25 7.78 13.68 6.77
N LYS A 26 7.00 13.00 5.93
CA LYS A 26 5.77 13.54 5.35
C LYS A 26 4.55 13.36 6.27
N ASP A 27 4.76 13.00 7.53
CA ASP A 27 3.70 12.88 8.55
C ASP A 27 2.70 11.74 8.29
N LEU A 28 3.14 10.68 7.63
CA LEU A 28 2.42 9.41 7.64
C LEU A 28 2.96 8.55 8.78
N ASP A 29 2.07 7.92 9.51
CA ASP A 29 2.44 7.06 10.65
C ASP A 29 2.69 5.63 10.16
N VAL A 30 3.95 5.25 9.98
CA VAL A 30 4.33 3.90 9.54
C VAL A 30 4.28 2.98 10.76
N ILE A 31 3.22 2.20 10.87
CA ILE A 31 2.96 1.33 12.04
C ILE A 31 3.39 -0.12 11.84
N GLY A 32 3.78 -0.50 10.64
CA GLY A 32 4.25 -1.86 10.38
C GLY A 32 5.03 -1.95 9.08
N ARG A 33 5.93 -2.92 9.02
CA ARG A 33 6.79 -3.18 7.86
C ARG A 33 6.74 -4.66 7.52
N GLY A 34 6.47 -5.00 6.26
CA GLY A 34 6.45 -6.36 5.76
C GLY A 34 7.38 -6.52 4.57
N LYS A 35 7.81 -7.74 4.31
CA LYS A 35 8.76 -8.03 3.23
C LYS A 35 8.14 -8.81 2.07
N ASN A 36 6.90 -9.25 2.19
CA ASN A 36 6.19 -9.97 1.13
C ASN A 36 4.67 -9.87 1.32
N GLY A 37 3.93 -10.44 0.38
CA GLY A 37 2.47 -10.39 0.40
C GLY A 37 1.83 -11.14 1.58
N GLN A 38 2.47 -12.19 2.06
CA GLN A 38 1.97 -12.91 3.24
C GLN A 38 2.07 -12.04 4.49
N ASP A 39 3.21 -11.35 4.67
CA ASP A 39 3.37 -10.38 5.76
C ASP A 39 2.32 -9.28 5.68
N ALA A 40 2.02 -8.81 4.46
CA ALA A 40 1.02 -7.76 4.26
C ALA A 40 -0.35 -8.17 4.78
N ILE A 41 -0.80 -9.38 4.46
CA ILE A 41 -2.09 -9.92 4.92
C ILE A 41 -2.11 -10.00 6.45
N LYS A 42 -1.05 -10.54 7.03
CA LYS A 42 -0.93 -10.71 8.48
C LYS A 42 -0.93 -9.38 9.22
N LEU A 43 -0.11 -8.43 8.75
CA LEU A 43 -0.01 -7.09 9.34
C LEU A 43 -1.33 -6.33 9.23
N TYR A 44 -2.00 -6.44 8.09
CA TYR A 44 -3.30 -5.78 7.91
C TYR A 44 -4.32 -6.30 8.92
N SER A 45 -4.39 -7.60 9.08
CA SER A 45 -5.31 -8.24 10.04
C SER A 45 -5.01 -7.81 11.47
N GLN A 46 -3.73 -7.73 11.85
CA GLN A 46 -3.31 -7.42 13.21
C GLN A 46 -3.40 -5.92 13.54
N LEU A 47 -3.00 -5.07 12.62
CA LEU A 47 -2.82 -3.64 12.88
C LEU A 47 -3.93 -2.76 12.33
N ARG A 48 -4.67 -3.24 11.34
CA ARG A 48 -5.76 -2.50 10.69
C ARG A 48 -5.36 -1.07 10.33
N PRO A 49 -4.30 -0.89 9.52
CA PRO A 49 -3.86 0.45 9.14
C PRO A 49 -4.91 1.14 8.29
N ASP A 50 -4.81 2.46 8.20
CA ASP A 50 -5.67 3.23 7.30
C ASP A 50 -5.37 2.91 5.83
N ALA A 51 -4.11 2.63 5.50
CA ALA A 51 -3.72 2.27 4.14
C ALA A 51 -2.52 1.33 4.13
N VAL A 52 -2.37 0.63 3.00
CA VAL A 52 -1.22 -0.24 2.71
C VAL A 52 -0.47 0.34 1.53
N ILE A 53 0.85 0.41 1.64
CA ILE A 53 1.75 0.78 0.54
C ILE A 53 2.59 -0.45 0.23
N MET A 54 2.44 -1.02 -0.96
CA MET A 54 3.00 -2.33 -1.26
C MET A 54 3.61 -2.40 -2.65
N ASP A 55 4.82 -2.96 -2.74
CA ASP A 55 5.45 -3.30 -4.01
C ASP A 55 4.78 -4.53 -4.63
N VAL A 56 4.93 -4.67 -5.93
CA VAL A 56 4.41 -5.84 -6.67
C VAL A 56 5.41 -7.00 -6.64
N MET A 57 6.67 -6.73 -6.97
CA MET A 57 7.68 -7.78 -7.16
C MET A 57 8.41 -8.10 -5.87
N MET A 58 8.01 -9.19 -5.24
CA MET A 58 8.64 -9.70 -4.01
C MET A 58 8.72 -11.22 -4.07
N PRO A 59 9.80 -11.83 -3.54
CA PRO A 59 9.96 -13.30 -3.59
C PRO A 59 8.87 -14.05 -2.82
N GLU A 60 8.53 -15.22 -3.30
CA GLU A 60 7.57 -16.18 -2.72
C GLU A 60 6.13 -15.68 -2.77
N PHE A 61 5.81 -14.65 -1.98
CA PHE A 61 4.48 -14.07 -1.90
C PHE A 61 4.55 -12.62 -2.39
N ASP A 62 4.16 -12.40 -3.63
CA ASP A 62 4.27 -11.08 -4.27
C ASP A 62 3.15 -10.12 -3.84
N GLY A 63 3.15 -8.92 -4.44
CA GLY A 63 2.16 -7.90 -4.15
C GLY A 63 0.76 -8.27 -4.63
N TYR A 64 0.64 -9.06 -5.69
CA TYR A 64 -0.66 -9.56 -6.14
C TYR A 64 -1.30 -10.46 -5.08
N TYR A 65 -0.49 -11.34 -4.50
CA TYR A 65 -0.93 -12.23 -3.43
C TYR A 65 -1.42 -11.43 -2.22
N GLY A 66 -0.65 -10.42 -1.82
CA GLY A 66 -1.01 -9.55 -0.70
C GLY A 66 -2.28 -8.76 -0.96
N LEU A 67 -2.39 -8.16 -2.14
CA LEU A 67 -3.55 -7.37 -2.55
C LEU A 67 -4.83 -8.22 -2.55
N GLU A 68 -4.78 -9.37 -3.18
CA GLU A 68 -5.92 -10.29 -3.24
C GLU A 68 -6.35 -10.75 -1.85
N GLY A 69 -5.39 -11.15 -1.02
CA GLY A 69 -5.68 -11.63 0.33
C GLY A 69 -6.29 -10.57 1.24
N ILE A 70 -5.77 -9.37 1.20
CA ILE A 70 -6.33 -8.27 2.00
C ILE A 70 -7.72 -7.90 1.52
N LYS A 71 -7.93 -7.76 0.22
CA LYS A 71 -9.25 -7.40 -0.35
C LYS A 71 -10.31 -8.47 -0.09
N LYS A 72 -9.89 -9.72 0.01
CA LYS A 72 -10.79 -10.82 0.35
C LYS A 72 -11.37 -10.68 1.75
N SER A 73 -10.53 -10.27 2.72
CA SER A 73 -10.96 -10.08 4.11
C SER A 73 -11.57 -8.71 4.34
N ASP A 74 -11.16 -7.71 3.60
CA ASP A 74 -11.67 -6.34 3.72
C ASP A 74 -11.74 -5.69 2.34
N PRO A 75 -12.88 -5.79 1.64
CA PRO A 75 -13.03 -5.20 0.30
C PRO A 75 -12.82 -3.69 0.25
N ASN A 76 -12.97 -3.01 1.38
CA ASN A 76 -12.82 -1.56 1.48
C ASN A 76 -11.40 -1.12 1.88
N ALA A 77 -10.46 -2.05 2.00
CA ALA A 77 -9.08 -1.73 2.33
C ALA A 77 -8.48 -0.77 1.28
N VAL A 78 -7.78 0.24 1.76
CA VAL A 78 -7.05 1.17 0.89
C VAL A 78 -5.65 0.60 0.66
N ILE A 79 -5.37 0.20 -0.58
CA ILE A 79 -4.08 -0.41 -0.95
C ILE A 79 -3.51 0.34 -2.14
N VAL A 80 -2.38 1.00 -1.91
CA VAL A 80 -1.64 1.73 -2.95
C VAL A 80 -0.46 0.85 -3.37
N MET A 81 -0.48 0.40 -4.61
CA MET A 81 0.62 -0.39 -5.18
C MET A 81 1.67 0.55 -5.73
N VAL A 82 2.94 0.27 -5.43
CA VAL A 82 4.06 1.07 -5.91
C VAL A 82 5.02 0.14 -6.64
N THR A 83 5.21 0.34 -7.94
CA THR A 83 5.98 -0.59 -8.76
C THR A 83 6.85 0.14 -9.78
N ALA A 84 7.97 -0.47 -10.17
CA ALA A 84 8.79 0.00 -11.29
C ALA A 84 8.25 -0.50 -12.64
N ASP A 85 7.34 -1.48 -12.63
CA ASP A 85 6.79 -2.09 -13.84
C ASP A 85 5.63 -1.25 -14.39
N LYS A 86 5.85 -0.60 -15.53
CA LYS A 86 4.88 0.28 -16.20
C LYS A 86 4.10 -0.43 -17.31
N THR A 87 4.16 -1.75 -17.39
CA THR A 87 3.46 -2.49 -18.44
C THR A 87 1.96 -2.48 -18.26
N ASP A 88 1.23 -2.55 -19.38
CA ASP A 88 -0.23 -2.68 -19.34
C ASP A 88 -0.68 -3.96 -18.67
N ALA A 89 0.07 -5.05 -18.84
CA ALA A 89 -0.24 -6.33 -18.22
C ALA A 89 -0.30 -6.22 -16.69
N THR A 90 0.71 -5.60 -16.09
CA THR A 90 0.75 -5.38 -14.64
C THR A 90 -0.37 -4.46 -14.19
N ARG A 91 -0.58 -3.35 -14.91
CA ARG A 91 -1.64 -2.40 -14.57
C ARG A 91 -3.02 -3.07 -14.58
N LYS A 92 -3.32 -3.82 -15.63
CA LYS A 92 -4.61 -4.53 -15.77
C LYS A 92 -4.82 -5.53 -14.64
N LYS A 93 -3.78 -6.29 -14.31
CA LYS A 93 -3.88 -7.29 -13.24
C LYS A 93 -4.13 -6.63 -11.88
N LEU A 94 -3.44 -5.54 -11.59
CA LEU A 94 -3.66 -4.79 -10.35
C LEU A 94 -5.06 -4.19 -10.28
N MET A 95 -5.56 -3.65 -11.38
CA MET A 95 -6.91 -3.10 -11.44
C MET A 95 -7.98 -4.19 -11.27
N ASN A 96 -7.78 -5.35 -11.87
CA ASN A 96 -8.69 -6.49 -11.73
C ASN A 96 -8.74 -7.01 -10.28
N LEU A 97 -7.66 -6.84 -9.53
CA LEU A 97 -7.61 -7.19 -8.11
C LEU A 97 -8.03 -6.04 -7.20
N ASN A 98 -8.55 -4.96 -7.78
CA ASN A 98 -9.09 -3.80 -7.06
C ASN A 98 -8.06 -3.01 -6.26
N ALA A 99 -6.85 -2.85 -6.79
CA ALA A 99 -5.90 -1.90 -6.21
C ALA A 99 -6.55 -0.53 -6.12
N SER A 100 -6.37 0.15 -5.01
CA SER A 100 -6.96 1.48 -4.79
C SER A 100 -6.26 2.54 -5.64
N SER A 101 -4.97 2.40 -5.84
CA SER A 101 -4.18 3.25 -6.73
C SER A 101 -2.90 2.52 -7.13
N ILE A 102 -2.32 2.94 -8.24
CA ILE A 102 -1.03 2.43 -8.74
C ILE A 102 -0.11 3.62 -8.96
N LEU A 103 1.02 3.61 -8.28
CA LEU A 103 2.07 4.62 -8.43
C LEU A 103 3.35 3.97 -8.94
N TYR A 104 4.18 4.71 -9.63
CA TYR A 104 5.37 4.18 -10.29
C TYR A 104 6.65 4.75 -9.67
N LYS A 105 7.58 3.84 -9.35
CA LYS A 105 8.91 4.22 -8.86
C LYS A 105 9.80 4.63 -10.03
N PRO A 106 10.74 5.56 -9.82
CA PRO A 106 10.92 6.37 -8.61
C PRO A 106 10.10 7.66 -8.65
N ASN A 107 9.49 7.99 -9.77
CA ASN A 107 8.96 9.33 -10.04
C ASN A 107 7.75 9.71 -9.18
N ASP A 108 6.94 8.71 -8.79
CA ASP A 108 5.67 8.96 -8.10
C ASP A 108 5.76 8.91 -6.57
N VAL A 109 6.96 8.81 -6.00
CA VAL A 109 7.13 8.72 -4.54
C VAL A 109 6.50 9.92 -3.84
N ASN A 110 6.62 11.11 -4.39
CA ASN A 110 6.00 12.31 -3.83
C ASN A 110 4.48 12.31 -3.90
N LYS A 111 3.89 11.41 -4.68
CA LYS A 111 2.43 11.28 -4.80
C LYS A 111 1.82 10.34 -3.76
N ILE A 112 2.64 9.60 -3.02
CA ILE A 112 2.14 8.60 -2.07
C ILE A 112 1.26 9.27 -1.00
N LYS A 113 1.78 10.28 -0.33
CA LYS A 113 1.02 10.96 0.73
C LYS A 113 -0.31 11.53 0.25
N PRO A 114 -0.34 12.38 -0.79
CA PRO A 114 -1.63 12.94 -1.23
C PRO A 114 -2.59 11.86 -1.73
N THR A 115 -2.09 10.79 -2.38
CA THR A 115 -2.93 9.68 -2.83
C THR A 115 -3.56 8.96 -1.64
N VAL A 116 -2.76 8.60 -0.65
CA VAL A 116 -3.23 7.93 0.56
C VAL A 116 -4.26 8.79 1.29
N GLU A 117 -3.96 10.04 1.50
CA GLU A 117 -4.87 10.96 2.22
C GLU A 117 -6.21 11.11 1.50
N THR A 118 -6.18 11.26 0.18
CA THR A 118 -7.40 11.35 -0.62
C THR A 118 -8.25 10.08 -0.52
N LEU A 119 -7.62 8.92 -0.67
CA LEU A 119 -8.33 7.63 -0.63
C LEU A 119 -8.90 7.34 0.76
N VAL A 120 -8.16 7.63 1.81
CA VAL A 120 -8.63 7.45 3.20
C VAL A 120 -9.79 8.39 3.51
N SER A 121 -9.71 9.66 3.07
CA SER A 121 -10.79 10.61 3.24
C SER A 121 -12.07 10.15 2.53
N LYS A 122 -11.96 9.67 1.31
CA LYS A 122 -13.11 9.14 0.56
C LYS A 122 -13.75 7.94 1.24
N LYS A 123 -12.94 7.04 1.79
CA LYS A 123 -13.43 5.88 2.53
C LYS A 123 -14.22 6.32 3.76
N ILE A 124 -13.71 7.27 4.53
CA ILE A 124 -14.38 7.80 5.72
C ILE A 124 -15.72 8.44 5.33
N GLN A 125 -15.76 9.23 4.26
CA GLN A 125 -16.97 9.87 3.79
C GLN A 125 -18.03 8.85 3.37
N SER A 126 -17.64 7.78 2.69
CA SER A 126 -18.58 6.75 2.25
C SER A 126 -19.16 5.96 3.42
N ILE A 127 -18.42 5.81 4.51
CA ILE A 127 -18.90 5.11 5.71
C ILE A 127 -19.93 5.94 6.48
N LYS A 128 -19.87 7.26 6.40
CA LYS A 128 -20.79 8.15 7.12
C LYS A 128 -22.21 8.11 6.60
N PHE A 129 -22.41 7.58 5.43
CA PHE A 129 -23.71 7.51 4.79
C PHE A 129 -24.13 6.10 4.49
#